data_f29e08493e027657c7f77a6f695b0bb7
#
_entry.id   f29e08493e027657c7f77a6f695b0bb7
#
_cell.length_a   1.000
_cell.length_b   1.000
_cell.length_c   1.000
_cell.angle_alpha   90.00
_cell.angle_beta   90.00
_cell.angle_gamma   90.00
#
_symmetry.space_group_name_H-M   'P 1'
#
loop_
_entity.id
_entity.type
_entity.pdbx_description
1 polymer ?
#
loop_
_entity_poly.entity_id
_entity_poly.type
_entity_poly.pdbx_seq_one_letter_code
_entity_poly.pdbx_strand_id
1 'polypeptide(L)'
;MTPSSTHRLKETEEHEAIGRRNFYDRTHSILEAAEERARESQHARGRKTARERLDFLLDEGSFNELNRYVGGDIEAGELGSAVITGIGTLDGRPVAVYAQDFSIRGGTLGKVEGDKILLLMDRAISMRIPIIALLDSGGARIQEGVTALAQYGRIFRKTTEASGVVPQISVILGPCAGGAVYGPALTDFIIMTKNSSYMFVTGPSVVKAATGEEISSEDLGGGDLHNSVSGVAHFLAEDEEEALEYARTLLSYLPQNCDKKPPRYLFEDDGTETRAREVASLVPESPKQDYDMVEVIEALVDHGEFLEVQPLFSPSIVVGFACFEGRPVGIVANQPSVDAGTLDVNASEKAARFVQFLDAFGIPIITLVD
;
A
#
# COMPACT_ATOMS: atom_id res chain seq x y z
N MET A 1 -57.35 36.50 6.26
CA MET A 1 -57.19 35.19 5.59
C MET A 1 -55.83 34.63 6.02
N THR A 2 -55.80 33.61 6.83
CA THR A 2 -54.56 32.90 7.23
C THR A 2 -54.08 32.05 6.04
N PRO A 3 -52.81 32.06 5.68
CA PRO A 3 -52.32 31.20 4.61
C PRO A 3 -52.63 29.74 4.90
N SER A 4 -53.07 28.99 3.92
CA SER A 4 -53.39 27.58 4.11
C SER A 4 -52.17 26.80 4.53
N SER A 5 -52.34 25.73 5.31
CA SER A 5 -51.25 24.88 5.79
C SER A 5 -50.36 24.35 4.65
N THR A 6 -50.94 24.17 3.47
CA THR A 6 -50.23 23.75 2.24
C THR A 6 -49.30 24.83 1.68
N HIS A 7 -49.59 26.11 1.87
CA HIS A 7 -48.72 27.19 1.43
C HIS A 7 -47.47 27.31 2.32
N ARG A 8 -47.64 27.18 3.63
CA ARG A 8 -46.52 27.13 4.61
C ARG A 8 -45.58 25.95 4.40
N LEU A 9 -46.14 24.78 4.08
CA LEU A 9 -45.30 23.58 3.79
C LEU A 9 -44.44 23.81 2.55
N LYS A 10 -45.00 24.37 1.46
CA LYS A 10 -44.24 24.68 0.24
C LYS A 10 -43.13 25.72 0.49
N GLU A 11 -43.42 26.80 1.23
CA GLU A 11 -42.41 27.79 1.58
C GLU A 11 -41.29 27.22 2.44
N THR A 12 -41.61 26.30 3.36
CA THR A 12 -40.59 25.60 4.17
C THR A 12 -39.74 24.68 3.32
N GLU A 13 -40.34 23.90 2.41
CA GLU A 13 -39.61 23.04 1.48
C GLU A 13 -38.71 23.82 0.52
N GLU A 14 -39.14 24.98 0.02
CA GLU A 14 -38.31 25.88 -0.80
C GLU A 14 -37.13 26.45 -0.02
N HIS A 15 -37.35 26.93 1.21
CA HIS A 15 -36.26 27.43 2.08
C HIS A 15 -35.24 26.36 2.42
N GLU A 16 -35.69 25.13 2.71
CA GLU A 16 -34.78 23.99 2.95
C GLU A 16 -34.03 23.59 1.68
N ALA A 17 -34.63 23.65 0.51
CA ALA A 17 -33.98 23.35 -0.76
C ALA A 17 -32.89 24.41 -1.09
N ILE A 18 -33.19 25.69 -0.85
CA ILE A 18 -32.21 26.78 -1.01
C ILE A 18 -31.05 26.63 -0.02
N GLY A 19 -31.36 26.33 1.24
CA GLY A 19 -30.33 26.09 2.27
C GLY A 19 -29.41 24.92 1.92
N ARG A 20 -29.96 23.80 1.44
CA ARG A 20 -29.21 22.64 0.97
C ARG A 20 -28.31 22.96 -0.23
N ARG A 21 -28.83 23.72 -1.22
CA ARG A 21 -28.06 24.15 -2.38
C ARG A 21 -26.89 25.06 -1.98
N ASN A 22 -27.13 26.06 -1.14
CA ASN A 22 -26.10 26.97 -0.65
C ASN A 22 -25.00 26.25 0.14
N PHE A 23 -25.38 25.26 0.96
CA PHE A 23 -24.41 24.42 1.68
C PHE A 23 -23.58 23.58 0.72
N TYR A 24 -24.22 22.95 -0.27
CA TYR A 24 -23.54 22.16 -1.28
C TYR A 24 -22.55 23.00 -2.10
N ASP A 25 -22.99 24.15 -2.62
CA ASP A 25 -22.16 25.05 -3.43
C ASP A 25 -20.94 25.56 -2.61
N ARG A 26 -21.16 25.93 -1.35
CA ARG A 26 -20.11 26.37 -0.45
C ARG A 26 -19.09 25.27 -0.15
N THR A 27 -19.55 24.09 0.20
CA THR A 27 -18.65 22.96 0.52
C THR A 27 -17.88 22.49 -0.71
N HIS A 28 -18.51 22.48 -1.88
CA HIS A 28 -17.85 22.16 -3.15
C HIS A 28 -16.74 23.14 -3.49
N SER A 29 -17.02 24.44 -3.41
CA SER A 29 -16.04 25.49 -3.66
C SER A 29 -14.82 25.43 -2.71
N ILE A 30 -15.04 25.10 -1.42
CA ILE A 30 -13.95 24.94 -0.45
C ILE A 30 -13.06 23.73 -0.83
N LEU A 31 -13.68 22.61 -1.21
CA LEU A 31 -12.94 21.40 -1.60
C LEU A 31 -12.15 21.60 -2.91
N GLU A 32 -12.76 22.22 -3.92
CA GLU A 32 -12.06 22.55 -5.18
C GLU A 32 -10.84 23.43 -4.94
N ALA A 33 -10.99 24.48 -4.12
CA ALA A 33 -9.88 25.36 -3.77
C ALA A 33 -8.79 24.63 -2.96
N ALA A 34 -9.16 23.64 -2.13
CA ALA A 34 -8.20 22.83 -1.40
C ALA A 34 -7.44 21.87 -2.33
N GLU A 35 -8.13 21.24 -3.28
CA GLU A 35 -7.55 20.36 -4.29
C GLU A 35 -6.58 21.11 -5.21
N GLU A 36 -6.91 22.35 -5.62
CA GLU A 36 -6.01 23.17 -6.44
C GLU A 36 -4.73 23.54 -5.67
N ARG A 37 -4.86 23.98 -4.41
CA ARG A 37 -3.67 24.24 -3.55
C ARG A 37 -2.82 22.99 -3.34
N ALA A 38 -3.45 21.82 -3.18
CA ALA A 38 -2.75 20.54 -3.07
C ALA A 38 -1.96 20.25 -4.33
N ARG A 39 -2.59 20.42 -5.51
CA ARG A 39 -1.96 20.22 -6.82
C ARG A 39 -0.76 21.14 -7.01
N GLU A 40 -0.93 22.44 -6.82
CA GLU A 40 0.17 23.39 -6.92
C GLU A 40 1.35 23.01 -6.00
N SER A 41 1.06 22.68 -4.73
CA SER A 41 2.08 22.33 -3.74
C SER A 41 2.81 21.03 -4.04
N GLN A 42 2.11 19.98 -4.48
CA GLN A 42 2.71 18.66 -4.74
C GLN A 42 3.41 18.63 -6.10
N HIS A 43 2.82 19.19 -7.15
CA HIS A 43 3.44 19.26 -8.47
C HIS A 43 4.72 20.10 -8.47
N ALA A 44 4.80 21.18 -7.67
CA ALA A 44 6.04 21.94 -7.48
C ALA A 44 7.20 21.10 -6.90
N ARG A 45 6.89 19.95 -6.30
CA ARG A 45 7.86 18.98 -5.75
C ARG A 45 8.03 17.74 -6.65
N GLY A 46 7.41 17.74 -7.84
CA GLY A 46 7.41 16.57 -8.74
C GLY A 46 6.60 15.37 -8.24
N ARG A 47 5.59 15.59 -7.38
CA ARG A 47 4.81 14.54 -6.71
C ARG A 47 3.33 14.63 -7.06
N LYS A 48 2.64 13.49 -7.04
CA LYS A 48 1.18 13.44 -7.19
C LYS A 48 0.48 13.85 -5.88
N THR A 49 -0.73 14.39 -6.00
CA THR A 49 -1.63 14.57 -4.85
C THR A 49 -2.18 13.23 -4.37
N ALA A 50 -2.71 13.20 -3.15
CA ALA A 50 -3.36 11.99 -2.63
C ALA A 50 -4.55 11.53 -3.50
N ARG A 51 -5.28 12.45 -4.14
CA ARG A 51 -6.38 12.13 -5.06
C ARG A 51 -5.87 11.55 -6.37
N GLU A 52 -4.87 12.17 -6.98
CA GLU A 52 -4.25 11.65 -8.22
C GLU A 52 -3.67 10.23 -8.02
N ARG A 53 -3.12 9.95 -6.83
CA ARG A 53 -2.66 8.59 -6.47
C ARG A 53 -3.82 7.60 -6.39
N LEU A 54 -4.95 8.00 -5.82
CA LEU A 54 -6.17 7.17 -5.78
C LEU A 54 -6.78 6.95 -7.16
N ASP A 55 -6.83 8.00 -7.97
CA ASP A 55 -7.37 7.93 -9.35
C ASP A 55 -6.49 7.04 -10.25
N PHE A 56 -5.16 7.03 -10.03
CA PHE A 56 -4.23 6.14 -10.74
C PHE A 56 -4.36 4.67 -10.27
N LEU A 57 -4.48 4.46 -8.96
CA LEU A 57 -4.53 3.12 -8.39
C LEU A 57 -5.83 2.38 -8.70
N LEU A 58 -6.98 3.06 -8.58
CA LEU A 58 -8.30 2.44 -8.61
C LEU A 58 -8.90 2.43 -10.01
N ASP A 59 -9.87 1.55 -10.24
CA ASP A 59 -10.65 1.53 -11.47
C ASP A 59 -11.42 2.85 -11.61
N GLU A 60 -11.51 3.37 -12.83
CA GLU A 60 -12.14 4.66 -13.12
C GLU A 60 -13.57 4.73 -12.57
N GLY A 61 -13.87 5.78 -11.82
CA GLY A 61 -15.19 6.04 -11.24
C GLY A 61 -15.62 5.08 -10.13
N SER A 62 -14.75 4.16 -9.69
CA SER A 62 -15.09 3.17 -8.65
C SER A 62 -14.98 3.71 -7.22
N PHE A 63 -14.24 4.80 -7.01
CA PHE A 63 -13.94 5.29 -5.67
C PHE A 63 -15.15 5.92 -4.97
N ASN A 64 -15.55 5.33 -3.85
CA ASN A 64 -16.58 5.86 -2.96
C ASN A 64 -15.90 6.39 -1.69
N GLU A 65 -15.70 7.71 -1.65
CA GLU A 65 -15.06 8.38 -0.52
C GLU A 65 -15.95 8.37 0.74
N LEU A 66 -15.37 7.96 1.86
CA LEU A 66 -16.01 7.93 3.17
C LEU A 66 -15.58 9.15 4.00
N ASN A 67 -16.55 9.78 4.68
CA ASN A 67 -16.29 10.89 5.58
C ASN A 67 -15.53 12.07 4.94
N ARG A 68 -15.85 12.40 3.68
CA ARG A 68 -15.19 13.47 2.91
C ARG A 68 -15.24 14.82 3.64
N TYR A 69 -16.33 15.11 4.30
CA TYR A 69 -16.59 16.41 4.95
C TYR A 69 -16.18 16.45 6.44
N VAL A 70 -15.55 15.38 6.95
CA VAL A 70 -15.13 15.33 8.36
C VAL A 70 -13.76 15.97 8.51
N GLY A 71 -13.69 16.95 9.40
CA GLY A 71 -12.49 17.74 9.70
C GLY A 71 -12.54 19.14 9.08
N GLY A 72 -11.61 19.99 9.49
CA GLY A 72 -11.56 21.40 9.11
C GLY A 72 -12.60 22.26 9.83
N ASP A 73 -12.68 23.53 9.40
CA ASP A 73 -13.65 24.52 9.86
C ASP A 73 -14.23 25.23 8.63
N ILE A 74 -15.50 25.00 8.35
CA ILE A 74 -16.21 25.58 7.20
C ILE A 74 -16.22 27.11 7.27
N GLU A 75 -16.28 27.71 8.46
CA GLU A 75 -16.25 29.16 8.61
C GLU A 75 -14.87 29.74 8.30
N ALA A 76 -13.81 28.99 8.56
CA ALA A 76 -12.45 29.32 8.16
C ALA A 76 -12.15 28.98 6.69
N GLY A 77 -13.08 28.40 5.93
CA GLY A 77 -12.84 27.93 4.55
C GLY A 77 -11.99 26.67 4.49
N GLU A 78 -11.99 25.87 5.55
CA GLU A 78 -11.30 24.60 5.62
C GLU A 78 -12.34 23.47 5.69
N LEU A 79 -12.12 22.40 4.93
CA LEU A 79 -12.98 21.22 4.94
C LEU A 79 -12.15 19.97 4.63
N GLY A 80 -12.47 18.85 5.30
CA GLY A 80 -11.73 17.61 5.16
C GLY A 80 -10.58 17.49 6.17
N SER A 81 -9.76 16.50 5.98
CA SER A 81 -8.65 16.16 6.89
C SER A 81 -7.44 15.65 6.08
N ALA A 82 -6.30 15.52 6.74
CA ALA A 82 -5.06 15.04 6.15
C ALA A 82 -5.08 13.54 5.74
N VAL A 83 -6.26 12.93 5.65
CA VAL A 83 -6.44 11.57 5.13
C VAL A 83 -7.74 11.45 4.34
N ILE A 84 -7.63 10.85 3.16
CA ILE A 84 -8.75 10.45 2.33
C ILE A 84 -8.99 8.96 2.58
N THR A 85 -10.24 8.56 2.82
CA THR A 85 -10.61 7.16 3.08
C THR A 85 -11.78 6.76 2.21
N GLY A 86 -11.77 5.55 1.67
CA GLY A 86 -12.86 5.08 0.83
C GLY A 86 -12.74 3.63 0.42
N ILE A 87 -13.72 3.18 -0.35
CA ILE A 87 -13.76 1.86 -0.98
C ILE A 87 -13.83 2.08 -2.48
N GLY A 88 -12.99 1.39 -3.21
CA GLY A 88 -12.97 1.35 -4.67
C GLY A 88 -12.81 -0.07 -5.18
N THR A 89 -12.51 -0.22 -6.45
CA THR A 89 -12.17 -1.52 -7.04
C THR A 89 -10.80 -1.47 -7.72
N LEU A 90 -10.16 -2.63 -7.78
CA LEU A 90 -9.00 -2.95 -8.58
C LEU A 90 -9.33 -4.17 -9.44
N ASP A 91 -9.37 -4.00 -10.74
CA ASP A 91 -9.81 -5.03 -11.70
C ASP A 91 -11.17 -5.64 -11.31
N GLY A 92 -12.12 -4.76 -10.92
CA GLY A 92 -13.45 -5.12 -10.46
C GLY A 92 -13.54 -5.70 -9.04
N ARG A 93 -12.42 -5.86 -8.34
CA ARG A 93 -12.35 -6.42 -6.98
C ARG A 93 -12.39 -5.31 -5.94
N PRO A 94 -13.30 -5.34 -4.95
CA PRO A 94 -13.41 -4.30 -3.95
C PRO A 94 -12.18 -4.27 -3.03
N VAL A 95 -11.68 -3.05 -2.76
CA VAL A 95 -10.57 -2.77 -1.86
C VAL A 95 -10.90 -1.56 -0.98
N ALA A 96 -10.45 -1.59 0.26
CA ALA A 96 -10.47 -0.44 1.16
C ALA A 96 -9.15 0.32 1.01
N VAL A 97 -9.21 1.63 0.76
CA VAL A 97 -8.01 2.44 0.55
C VAL A 97 -8.05 3.68 1.44
N TYR A 98 -6.92 4.00 2.04
CA TYR A 98 -6.71 5.33 2.60
C TYR A 98 -5.42 5.95 2.07
N ALA A 99 -5.46 7.26 1.80
CA ALA A 99 -4.33 8.03 1.32
C ALA A 99 -4.07 9.21 2.24
N GLN A 100 -2.85 9.36 2.72
CA GLN A 100 -2.44 10.53 3.49
C GLN A 100 -2.16 11.69 2.55
N ASP A 101 -2.71 12.85 2.86
CA ASP A 101 -2.54 14.08 2.08
C ASP A 101 -1.51 14.98 2.75
N PHE A 102 -0.29 14.95 2.22
CA PHE A 102 0.81 15.75 2.73
C PHE A 102 0.58 17.27 2.59
N SER A 103 -0.30 17.70 1.68
CA SER A 103 -0.63 19.12 1.49
C SER A 103 -1.38 19.69 2.70
N ILE A 104 -2.05 18.84 3.47
CA ILE A 104 -2.78 19.22 4.67
C ILE A 104 -1.94 18.87 5.92
N ARG A 105 -1.35 19.88 6.55
CA ARG A 105 -0.57 19.74 7.79
C ARG A 105 0.52 18.66 7.72
N GLY A 106 1.15 18.48 6.54
CA GLY A 106 2.19 17.47 6.32
C GLY A 106 1.72 16.04 6.47
N GLY A 107 0.46 15.73 6.16
CA GLY A 107 -0.10 14.38 6.28
C GLY A 107 -0.15 13.87 7.73
N THR A 108 0.05 14.72 8.75
CA THR A 108 0.16 14.29 10.14
C THR A 108 -1.14 13.73 10.69
N LEU A 109 -1.03 12.66 11.47
CA LEU A 109 -2.16 11.97 12.06
C LEU A 109 -2.56 12.61 13.39
N GLY A 110 -3.80 13.11 13.43
CA GLY A 110 -4.49 13.53 14.64
C GLY A 110 -5.69 12.61 14.93
N LYS A 111 -6.55 13.08 15.82
CA LYS A 111 -7.75 12.30 16.21
C LYS A 111 -8.68 12.03 15.04
N VAL A 112 -8.95 13.05 14.22
CA VAL A 112 -9.87 12.97 13.09
C VAL A 112 -9.36 11.96 12.04
N GLU A 113 -8.11 12.07 11.66
CA GLU A 113 -7.47 11.18 10.70
C GLU A 113 -7.47 9.73 11.22
N GLY A 114 -7.11 9.54 12.50
CA GLY A 114 -7.12 8.23 13.13
C GLY A 114 -8.51 7.61 13.18
N ASP A 115 -9.54 8.37 13.56
CA ASP A 115 -10.93 7.87 13.59
C ASP A 115 -11.44 7.49 12.17
N LYS A 116 -11.06 8.23 11.13
CA LYS A 116 -11.39 7.90 9.73
C LYS A 116 -10.73 6.59 9.28
N ILE A 117 -9.42 6.43 9.54
CA ILE A 117 -8.69 5.19 9.20
C ILE A 117 -9.28 4.00 9.94
N LEU A 118 -9.53 4.13 11.26
CA LEU A 118 -10.10 3.05 12.07
C LEU A 118 -11.48 2.62 11.58
N LEU A 119 -12.35 3.57 11.22
CA LEU A 119 -13.65 3.26 10.65
C LEU A 119 -13.54 2.52 9.32
N LEU A 120 -12.59 2.92 8.46
CA LEU A 120 -12.31 2.21 7.21
C LEU A 120 -11.84 0.78 7.47
N MET A 121 -10.87 0.60 8.38
CA MET A 121 -10.34 -0.72 8.74
C MET A 121 -11.42 -1.63 9.33
N ASP A 122 -12.28 -1.11 10.22
CA ASP A 122 -13.43 -1.87 10.74
C ASP A 122 -14.36 -2.35 9.61
N ARG A 123 -14.63 -1.49 8.63
CA ARG A 123 -15.44 -1.85 7.46
C ARG A 123 -14.73 -2.88 6.59
N ALA A 124 -13.44 -2.69 6.31
CA ALA A 124 -12.66 -3.62 5.48
C ALA A 124 -12.63 -5.03 6.09
N ILE A 125 -12.37 -5.14 7.39
CA ILE A 125 -12.39 -6.42 8.12
C ILE A 125 -13.80 -7.04 8.08
N SER A 126 -14.84 -6.25 8.32
CA SER A 126 -16.24 -6.72 8.29
C SER A 126 -16.68 -7.16 6.90
N MET A 127 -16.29 -6.44 5.86
CA MET A 127 -16.58 -6.76 4.44
C MET A 127 -15.63 -7.83 3.90
N ARG A 128 -14.56 -8.15 4.61
CA ARG A 128 -13.54 -9.11 4.21
C ARG A 128 -12.89 -8.74 2.88
N ILE A 129 -12.42 -7.49 2.77
CA ILE A 129 -11.75 -6.93 1.58
C ILE A 129 -10.34 -6.44 1.93
N PRO A 130 -9.39 -6.48 0.97
CA PRO A 130 -8.02 -6.00 1.17
C PRO A 130 -7.97 -4.53 1.60
N ILE A 131 -6.88 -4.17 2.30
CA ILE A 131 -6.59 -2.80 2.73
C ILE A 131 -5.32 -2.34 2.02
N ILE A 132 -5.39 -1.19 1.33
CA ILE A 132 -4.22 -0.54 0.74
C ILE A 132 -4.04 0.83 1.41
N ALA A 133 -2.83 1.09 1.90
CA ALA A 133 -2.45 2.33 2.54
C ALA A 133 -1.47 3.10 1.66
N LEU A 134 -1.83 4.31 1.21
CA LEU A 134 -0.93 5.23 0.52
C LEU A 134 -0.39 6.23 1.54
N LEU A 135 0.88 6.11 1.88
CA LEU A 135 1.47 6.73 3.06
C LEU A 135 2.42 7.86 2.69
N ASP A 136 2.18 9.01 3.32
CA ASP A 136 2.93 10.25 3.13
C ASP A 136 2.69 11.17 4.33
N SER A 137 3.48 11.00 5.42
CA SER A 137 3.16 11.62 6.70
C SER A 137 4.38 11.97 7.54
N GLY A 138 4.37 13.17 8.09
CA GLY A 138 5.31 13.59 9.12
C GLY A 138 5.10 12.94 10.49
N GLY A 139 4.17 11.98 10.63
CA GLY A 139 3.93 11.25 11.87
C GLY A 139 2.77 11.79 12.72
N ALA A 140 2.88 11.67 14.04
CA ALA A 140 1.85 12.13 14.96
C ALA A 140 1.76 13.66 14.99
N ARG A 141 0.52 14.19 14.98
CA ARG A 141 0.28 15.64 15.14
C ARG A 141 0.63 16.07 16.56
N ILE A 142 1.78 16.72 16.71
CA ILE A 142 2.35 17.10 18.02
C ILE A 142 1.39 17.97 18.83
N GLN A 143 0.63 18.85 18.17
CA GLN A 143 -0.34 19.74 18.82
C GLN A 143 -1.48 19.01 19.51
N GLU A 144 -1.78 17.77 19.13
CA GLU A 144 -2.79 16.93 19.75
C GLU A 144 -2.23 16.00 20.85
N GLY A 145 -0.90 16.01 21.03
CA GLY A 145 -0.22 15.30 22.13
C GLY A 145 -0.55 13.82 22.21
N VAL A 146 -0.91 13.34 23.40
CA VAL A 146 -1.21 11.93 23.68
C VAL A 146 -2.37 11.39 22.83
N THR A 147 -3.32 12.24 22.44
CA THR A 147 -4.46 11.83 21.61
C THR A 147 -4.01 11.32 20.25
N ALA A 148 -3.06 12.00 19.60
CA ALA A 148 -2.50 11.54 18.32
C ALA A 148 -1.74 10.21 18.48
N LEU A 149 -0.96 10.06 19.55
CA LEU A 149 -0.26 8.80 19.84
C LEU A 149 -1.24 7.64 20.11
N ALA A 150 -2.32 7.90 20.82
CA ALA A 150 -3.35 6.89 21.08
C ALA A 150 -4.02 6.41 19.79
N GLN A 151 -4.19 7.27 18.77
CA GLN A 151 -4.72 6.86 17.48
C GLN A 151 -3.77 5.89 16.75
N TYR A 152 -2.47 6.14 16.77
CA TYR A 152 -1.50 5.16 16.23
C TYR A 152 -1.61 3.81 16.93
N GLY A 153 -1.66 3.77 18.25
CA GLY A 153 -1.83 2.51 19.00
C GLY A 153 -3.11 1.76 18.62
N ARG A 154 -4.21 2.48 18.36
CA ARG A 154 -5.47 1.86 17.88
C ARG A 154 -5.35 1.33 16.45
N ILE A 155 -4.65 2.06 15.56
CA ILE A 155 -4.38 1.61 14.18
C ILE A 155 -3.51 0.35 14.21
N PHE A 156 -2.41 0.32 15.00
CA PHE A 156 -1.56 -0.88 15.13
C PHE A 156 -2.37 -2.10 15.58
N ARG A 157 -3.23 -1.92 16.58
CA ARG A 157 -4.15 -2.98 17.01
C ARG A 157 -5.03 -3.46 15.85
N LYS A 158 -5.62 -2.55 15.06
CA LYS A 158 -6.46 -2.94 13.92
C LYS A 158 -5.66 -3.64 12.83
N THR A 159 -4.44 -3.21 12.55
CA THR A 159 -3.53 -3.88 11.62
C THR A 159 -3.26 -5.33 12.06
N THR A 160 -3.01 -5.55 13.36
CA THR A 160 -2.83 -6.92 13.88
C THR A 160 -4.12 -7.75 13.89
N GLU A 161 -5.29 -7.14 14.11
CA GLU A 161 -6.59 -7.82 13.98
C GLU A 161 -6.91 -8.20 12.53
N ALA A 162 -6.42 -7.46 11.54
CA ALA A 162 -6.59 -7.73 10.12
C ALA A 162 -5.57 -8.73 9.55
N SER A 163 -4.44 -8.94 10.23
CA SER A 163 -3.35 -9.83 9.80
C SER A 163 -3.86 -11.27 9.63
N GLY A 164 -3.56 -11.86 8.47
CA GLY A 164 -4.05 -13.19 8.09
C GLY A 164 -5.57 -13.28 7.84
N VAL A 165 -6.31 -12.16 7.93
CA VAL A 165 -7.75 -12.08 7.65
C VAL A 165 -8.01 -11.47 6.28
N VAL A 166 -7.41 -10.33 6.01
CA VAL A 166 -7.44 -9.63 4.71
C VAL A 166 -6.03 -9.19 4.34
N PRO A 167 -5.64 -9.22 3.05
CA PRO A 167 -4.35 -8.69 2.61
C PRO A 167 -4.19 -7.22 2.95
N GLN A 168 -3.01 -6.82 3.41
CA GLN A 168 -2.67 -5.46 3.78
C GLN A 168 -1.41 -5.01 3.03
N ILE A 169 -1.53 -3.98 2.21
CA ILE A 169 -0.44 -3.43 1.39
C ILE A 169 -0.19 -1.98 1.79
N SER A 170 1.04 -1.65 2.12
CA SER A 170 1.49 -0.29 2.40
C SER A 170 2.36 0.23 1.26
N VAL A 171 1.99 1.34 0.65
CA VAL A 171 2.78 2.04 -0.38
C VAL A 171 3.29 3.34 0.21
N ILE A 172 4.61 3.43 0.36
CA ILE A 172 5.27 4.60 0.94
C ILE A 172 5.61 5.57 -0.19
N LEU A 173 4.93 6.69 -0.23
CA LEU A 173 5.03 7.69 -1.31
C LEU A 173 5.61 9.02 -0.83
N GLY A 174 6.17 9.03 0.36
CA GLY A 174 6.78 10.20 0.97
C GLY A 174 7.42 9.87 2.31
N PRO A 175 7.72 10.86 3.17
CA PRO A 175 8.23 10.58 4.50
C PRO A 175 7.21 9.82 5.35
N CYS A 176 7.70 8.81 6.08
CA CYS A 176 6.97 8.14 7.16
C CYS A 176 7.86 8.17 8.40
N ALA A 177 7.55 9.07 9.33
CA ALA A 177 8.37 9.30 10.52
C ALA A 177 7.62 8.96 11.81
N GLY A 178 8.34 8.50 12.82
CA GLY A 178 7.80 8.20 14.16
C GLY A 178 6.70 7.14 14.11
N GLY A 179 5.51 7.46 14.64
CA GLY A 179 4.36 6.54 14.64
C GLY A 179 3.93 6.05 13.26
N ALA A 180 4.18 6.84 12.20
CA ALA A 180 3.82 6.48 10.83
C ALA A 180 4.63 5.31 10.26
N VAL A 181 5.78 4.98 10.83
CA VAL A 181 6.63 3.89 10.35
C VAL A 181 6.26 2.53 10.93
N TYR A 182 5.71 2.49 12.15
CA TYR A 182 5.38 1.22 12.80
C TYR A 182 4.16 0.53 12.16
N GLY A 183 3.17 1.31 11.71
CA GLY A 183 1.98 0.77 11.04
C GLY A 183 2.31 -0.06 9.81
N PRO A 184 3.03 0.51 8.82
CA PRO A 184 3.48 -0.23 7.63
C PRO A 184 4.28 -1.48 7.96
N ALA A 185 5.18 -1.43 8.95
CA ALA A 185 6.00 -2.57 9.35
C ALA A 185 5.18 -3.77 9.89
N LEU A 186 3.91 -3.56 10.24
CA LEU A 186 2.97 -4.60 10.67
C LEU A 186 2.09 -5.13 9.52
N THR A 187 2.14 -4.53 8.33
CA THR A 187 1.37 -4.99 7.17
C THR A 187 2.08 -6.12 6.42
N ASP A 188 1.39 -6.77 5.49
CA ASP A 188 1.93 -7.93 4.79
C ASP A 188 3.02 -7.53 3.80
N PHE A 189 2.80 -6.46 3.04
CA PHE A 189 3.76 -5.96 2.03
C PHE A 189 3.97 -4.46 2.12
N ILE A 190 5.20 -4.04 1.89
CA ILE A 190 5.62 -2.64 1.83
C ILE A 190 6.29 -2.38 0.50
N ILE A 191 5.82 -1.36 -0.21
CA ILE A 191 6.36 -0.87 -1.47
C ILE A 191 6.95 0.50 -1.20
N MET A 192 8.20 0.74 -1.60
CA MET A 192 8.87 2.04 -1.47
C MET A 192 9.32 2.56 -2.82
N THR A 193 9.44 3.87 -2.93
CA THR A 193 9.99 4.54 -4.12
C THR A 193 11.42 5.00 -3.86
N LYS A 194 12.26 5.01 -4.90
CA LYS A 194 13.60 5.60 -4.84
C LYS A 194 13.53 7.11 -4.63
N ASN A 195 14.45 7.65 -3.84
CA ASN A 195 14.70 9.10 -3.67
C ASN A 195 13.50 9.95 -3.19
N SER A 196 12.36 9.35 -2.85
CA SER A 196 11.16 10.11 -2.46
C SER A 196 10.43 9.55 -1.24
N SER A 197 10.64 8.28 -0.90
CA SER A 197 10.02 7.64 0.26
C SER A 197 11.04 7.32 1.35
N TYR A 198 10.65 7.56 2.59
CA TYR A 198 11.53 7.37 3.75
C TYR A 198 10.76 6.73 4.90
N MET A 199 11.38 5.75 5.55
CA MET A 199 10.85 5.12 6.76
C MET A 199 11.91 5.20 7.87
N PHE A 200 11.67 6.01 8.90
CA PHE A 200 12.56 6.09 10.06
C PHE A 200 11.81 6.43 11.35
N VAL A 201 12.29 5.92 12.47
CA VAL A 201 11.70 6.21 13.79
C VAL A 201 11.82 7.69 14.12
N THR A 202 12.94 8.31 13.73
CA THR A 202 13.20 9.74 13.89
C THR A 202 14.02 10.25 12.72
N GLY A 203 13.77 11.50 12.29
CA GLY A 203 14.44 12.08 11.13
C GLY A 203 15.87 12.54 11.40
N PRO A 204 16.66 12.83 10.34
CA PRO A 204 18.08 13.23 10.43
C PRO A 204 18.37 14.37 11.39
N SER A 205 17.49 15.38 11.46
CA SER A 205 17.67 16.53 12.37
C SER A 205 17.63 16.15 13.84
N VAL A 206 16.81 15.16 14.20
CA VAL A 206 16.70 14.67 15.59
C VAL A 206 17.88 13.75 15.90
N VAL A 207 18.32 12.92 14.94
CA VAL A 207 19.55 12.11 15.08
C VAL A 207 20.74 13.03 15.36
N LYS A 208 20.93 14.07 14.53
CA LYS A 208 22.00 15.06 14.74
C LYS A 208 21.94 15.74 16.11
N ALA A 209 20.74 16.13 16.57
CA ALA A 209 20.56 16.77 17.87
C ALA A 209 20.84 15.81 19.06
N ALA A 210 20.55 14.51 18.90
CA ALA A 210 20.69 13.53 19.97
C ALA A 210 22.09 12.90 20.04
N THR A 211 22.71 12.61 18.89
CA THR A 211 23.98 11.86 18.79
C THR A 211 25.12 12.68 18.21
N GLY A 212 24.87 13.82 17.59
CA GLY A 212 25.84 14.62 16.84
C GLY A 212 26.15 14.07 15.44
N GLU A 213 25.56 12.96 15.05
CA GLU A 213 25.78 12.32 13.75
C GLU A 213 25.03 13.06 12.63
N GLU A 214 25.72 13.30 11.52
CA GLU A 214 25.11 13.84 10.30
C GLU A 214 24.85 12.69 9.33
N ILE A 215 23.59 12.44 9.02
CA ILE A 215 23.14 11.38 8.12
C ILE A 215 22.09 11.93 7.15
N SER A 216 22.11 11.49 5.90
CA SER A 216 21.07 11.84 4.92
C SER A 216 19.77 11.09 5.20
N SER A 217 18.64 11.55 4.64
CA SER A 217 17.37 10.81 4.73
C SER A 217 17.44 9.45 4.03
N GLU A 218 18.16 9.39 2.90
CA GLU A 218 18.39 8.14 2.15
C GLU A 218 19.17 7.13 2.96
N ASP A 219 20.30 7.53 3.54
CA ASP A 219 21.15 6.63 4.33
C ASP A 219 20.49 6.22 5.65
N LEU A 220 19.58 7.05 6.19
CA LEU A 220 18.87 6.75 7.44
C LEU A 220 17.69 5.81 7.24
N GLY A 221 16.97 5.93 6.13
CA GLY A 221 15.73 5.15 5.93
C GLY A 221 15.14 5.31 4.55
N GLY A 222 15.95 5.41 3.51
CA GLY A 222 15.53 5.44 2.12
C GLY A 222 15.08 4.08 1.59
N GLY A 223 14.50 4.08 0.40
CA GLY A 223 13.98 2.89 -0.25
C GLY A 223 15.04 1.81 -0.47
N ASP A 224 16.23 2.19 -0.94
CA ASP A 224 17.34 1.24 -1.15
C ASP A 224 17.77 0.56 0.14
N LEU A 225 17.89 1.31 1.26
CA LEU A 225 18.27 0.76 2.55
C LEU A 225 17.28 -0.31 3.04
N HIS A 226 15.98 0.00 2.94
CA HIS A 226 14.94 -0.91 3.44
C HIS A 226 14.70 -2.12 2.55
N ASN A 227 15.02 -2.02 1.26
CA ASN A 227 14.94 -3.15 0.32
C ASN A 227 16.18 -4.03 0.30
N SER A 228 17.38 -3.50 0.65
CA SER A 228 18.64 -4.28 0.53
C SER A 228 19.27 -4.65 1.87
N VAL A 229 19.13 -3.82 2.90
CA VAL A 229 19.85 -4.01 4.18
C VAL A 229 18.90 -4.47 5.28
N SER A 230 17.78 -3.76 5.51
CA SER A 230 16.88 -4.10 6.61
C SER A 230 15.84 -5.17 6.27
N GLY A 231 15.55 -5.37 4.98
CA GLY A 231 14.52 -6.30 4.52
C GLY A 231 13.10 -5.96 4.97
N VAL A 232 12.87 -4.72 5.42
CA VAL A 232 11.53 -4.28 5.86
C VAL A 232 10.63 -4.02 4.66
N ALA A 233 11.16 -3.45 3.57
CA ALA A 233 10.44 -3.23 2.33
C ALA A 233 10.57 -4.44 1.39
N HIS A 234 9.56 -4.63 0.54
CA HIS A 234 9.43 -5.79 -0.34
C HIS A 234 9.63 -5.46 -1.80
N PHE A 235 9.31 -4.23 -2.20
CA PHE A 235 9.43 -3.74 -3.57
C PHE A 235 10.01 -2.34 -3.57
N LEU A 236 10.92 -2.08 -4.50
CA LEU A 236 11.55 -0.78 -4.72
C LEU A 236 11.18 -0.29 -6.12
N ALA A 237 10.33 0.72 -6.19
CA ALA A 237 9.87 1.34 -7.43
C ALA A 237 10.74 2.55 -7.80
N GLU A 238 10.88 2.83 -9.08
CA GLU A 238 11.59 4.02 -9.57
C GLU A 238 10.81 5.30 -9.26
N ASP A 239 9.46 5.24 -9.32
CA ASP A 239 8.59 6.38 -9.07
C ASP A 239 7.24 5.97 -8.43
N GLU A 240 6.34 6.96 -8.24
CA GLU A 240 5.03 6.75 -7.63
C GLU A 240 4.09 5.90 -8.49
N GLU A 241 4.18 5.99 -9.83
CA GLU A 241 3.33 5.22 -10.75
C GLU A 241 3.69 3.74 -10.68
N GLU A 242 4.97 3.42 -10.80
CA GLU A 242 5.44 2.04 -10.66
C GLU A 242 5.11 1.45 -9.28
N ALA A 243 5.21 2.24 -8.21
CA ALA A 243 4.83 1.78 -6.88
C ALA A 243 3.34 1.42 -6.76
N LEU A 244 2.47 2.18 -7.43
CA LEU A 244 1.04 1.91 -7.48
C LEU A 244 0.73 0.71 -8.38
N GLU A 245 1.47 0.52 -9.47
CA GLU A 245 1.38 -0.67 -10.33
C GLU A 245 1.84 -1.94 -9.60
N TYR A 246 2.91 -1.88 -8.79
CA TYR A 246 3.28 -3.00 -7.92
C TYR A 246 2.15 -3.39 -6.96
N ALA A 247 1.46 -2.42 -6.36
CA ALA A 247 0.33 -2.72 -5.49
C ALA A 247 -0.82 -3.41 -6.24
N ARG A 248 -1.10 -2.98 -7.47
CA ARG A 248 -2.10 -3.56 -8.36
C ARG A 248 -1.72 -4.97 -8.79
N THR A 249 -0.50 -5.15 -9.28
CA THR A 249 0.05 -6.45 -9.70
C THR A 249 0.08 -7.44 -8.53
N LEU A 250 0.57 -7.02 -7.38
CA LEU A 250 0.59 -7.88 -6.18
C LEU A 250 -0.81 -8.36 -5.82
N LEU A 251 -1.80 -7.45 -5.80
CA LEU A 251 -3.18 -7.83 -5.47
C LEU A 251 -3.76 -8.85 -6.45
N SER A 252 -3.32 -8.87 -7.73
CA SER A 252 -3.79 -9.83 -8.72
C SER A 252 -3.47 -11.27 -8.35
N TYR A 253 -2.39 -11.53 -7.61
CA TYR A 253 -2.04 -12.88 -7.12
C TYR A 253 -2.78 -13.26 -5.83
N LEU A 254 -3.31 -12.29 -5.08
CA LEU A 254 -3.82 -12.50 -3.73
C LEU A 254 -5.33 -12.79 -3.72
N PRO A 255 -5.82 -13.65 -2.80
CA PRO A 255 -7.25 -13.80 -2.60
C PRO A 255 -7.86 -12.54 -1.97
N GLN A 256 -9.18 -12.44 -2.01
CA GLN A 256 -9.90 -11.33 -1.38
C GLN A 256 -9.75 -11.31 0.16
N ASN A 257 -9.61 -12.49 0.75
CA ASN A 257 -9.43 -12.72 2.18
C ASN A 257 -9.07 -14.19 2.43
N CYS A 258 -8.76 -14.56 3.66
CA CYS A 258 -8.35 -15.90 4.03
C CYS A 258 -9.41 -17.01 3.80
N ASP A 259 -10.71 -16.68 3.62
CA ASP A 259 -11.78 -17.66 3.31
C ASP A 259 -11.96 -17.85 1.81
N LYS A 260 -11.29 -17.09 0.98
CA LYS A 260 -11.39 -17.16 -0.48
C LYS A 260 -10.11 -17.76 -1.06
N LYS A 261 -10.27 -18.43 -2.19
CA LYS A 261 -9.12 -18.88 -2.97
C LYS A 261 -8.55 -17.70 -3.76
N PRO A 262 -7.26 -17.74 -4.12
CA PRO A 262 -6.67 -16.84 -5.09
C PRO A 262 -7.51 -16.77 -6.39
N PRO A 263 -7.48 -15.66 -7.12
CA PRO A 263 -8.18 -15.56 -8.40
C PRO A 263 -7.69 -16.65 -9.36
N ARG A 264 -8.52 -17.01 -10.33
CA ARG A 264 -8.14 -17.95 -11.37
C ARG A 264 -8.29 -17.28 -12.72
N TYR A 265 -7.21 -17.24 -13.47
CA TYR A 265 -7.14 -16.67 -14.80
C TYR A 265 -7.44 -17.71 -15.88
N LEU A 266 -7.90 -17.24 -17.03
CA LEU A 266 -7.98 -18.10 -18.21
C LEU A 266 -6.55 -18.40 -18.65
N PHE A 267 -6.24 -19.67 -18.76
CA PHE A 267 -4.98 -20.13 -19.31
C PHE A 267 -5.16 -20.42 -20.79
N GLU A 268 -4.34 -19.78 -21.62
CA GLU A 268 -4.16 -20.08 -23.03
C GLU A 268 -2.75 -20.62 -23.20
N ASP A 269 -2.56 -21.58 -24.14
CA ASP A 269 -1.24 -22.14 -24.41
C ASP A 269 -0.31 -21.03 -24.91
N ASP A 270 0.64 -20.66 -24.07
CA ASP A 270 1.61 -19.59 -24.30
C ASP A 270 3.01 -20.09 -24.65
N GLY A 271 3.13 -21.41 -24.89
CA GLY A 271 4.41 -22.08 -25.14
C GLY A 271 5.17 -22.44 -23.86
N THR A 272 4.59 -22.31 -22.67
CA THR A 272 5.23 -22.69 -21.40
C THR A 272 5.74 -24.13 -21.41
N GLU A 273 4.96 -25.09 -21.96
CA GLU A 273 5.42 -26.48 -22.07
C GLU A 273 6.70 -26.62 -22.91
N THR A 274 6.85 -25.81 -23.95
CA THR A 274 8.06 -25.81 -24.79
C THR A 274 9.23 -25.21 -24.02
N ARG A 275 9.04 -24.07 -23.33
CA ARG A 275 10.07 -23.45 -22.49
C ARG A 275 10.48 -24.39 -21.34
N ALA A 276 9.53 -25.04 -20.70
CA ALA A 276 9.80 -26.00 -19.62
C ALA A 276 10.67 -27.19 -20.06
N ARG A 277 10.59 -27.61 -21.32
CA ARG A 277 11.48 -28.66 -21.87
C ARG A 277 12.93 -28.16 -22.05
N GLU A 278 13.12 -26.87 -22.17
CA GLU A 278 14.44 -26.26 -22.32
C GLU A 278 15.13 -26.01 -20.97
N VAL A 279 14.41 -26.12 -19.83
CA VAL A 279 14.95 -25.94 -18.47
C VAL A 279 16.19 -26.81 -18.23
N ALA A 280 16.24 -28.03 -18.77
CA ALA A 280 17.40 -28.91 -18.65
C ALA A 280 18.68 -28.29 -19.27
N SER A 281 18.55 -27.33 -20.18
CA SER A 281 19.71 -26.63 -20.74
C SER A 281 20.15 -25.40 -19.91
N LEU A 282 19.28 -24.91 -19.03
CA LEU A 282 19.59 -23.81 -18.12
C LEU A 282 20.38 -24.30 -16.90
N VAL A 283 20.15 -25.56 -16.47
CA VAL A 283 20.88 -26.16 -15.35
C VAL A 283 22.16 -26.83 -15.88
N PRO A 284 23.34 -26.39 -15.46
CA PRO A 284 24.61 -26.93 -15.93
C PRO A 284 24.81 -28.39 -15.52
N GLU A 285 25.46 -29.21 -16.39
CA GLU A 285 25.85 -30.56 -16.04
C GLU A 285 26.95 -30.61 -14.94
N SER A 286 27.72 -29.53 -14.84
CA SER A 286 28.82 -29.44 -13.87
C SER A 286 28.33 -28.83 -12.55
N PRO A 287 28.49 -29.53 -11.42
CA PRO A 287 28.10 -28.99 -10.10
C PRO A 287 29.02 -27.83 -9.62
N LYS A 288 29.97 -27.41 -10.43
CA LYS A 288 30.86 -26.27 -10.16
C LYS A 288 30.45 -25.02 -10.94
N GLN A 289 29.44 -25.10 -11.74
CA GLN A 289 28.92 -24.00 -12.53
C GLN A 289 27.60 -23.57 -11.92
N ASP A 290 27.54 -22.32 -11.55
CA ASP A 290 26.33 -21.65 -11.06
C ASP A 290 25.36 -21.32 -12.20
N TYR A 291 24.11 -21.07 -11.85
CA TYR A 291 23.08 -20.64 -12.76
C TYR A 291 22.07 -19.75 -12.03
N ASP A 292 21.28 -18.98 -12.79
CA ASP A 292 20.25 -18.13 -12.21
C ASP A 292 18.92 -18.92 -12.07
N MET A 293 18.47 -19.11 -10.83
CA MET A 293 17.21 -19.80 -10.57
C MET A 293 15.99 -19.01 -11.08
N VAL A 294 16.10 -17.67 -11.21
CA VAL A 294 15.00 -16.86 -11.77
C VAL A 294 14.72 -17.24 -13.22
N GLU A 295 15.75 -17.46 -14.04
CA GLU A 295 15.58 -17.94 -15.43
C GLU A 295 14.87 -19.30 -15.49
N VAL A 296 15.15 -20.19 -14.53
CA VAL A 296 14.47 -21.49 -14.41
C VAL A 296 12.99 -21.29 -14.04
N ILE A 297 12.71 -20.40 -13.09
CA ILE A 297 11.34 -20.08 -12.70
C ILE A 297 10.55 -19.53 -13.87
N GLU A 298 11.10 -18.53 -14.58
CA GLU A 298 10.46 -17.90 -15.75
C GLU A 298 10.18 -18.87 -16.89
N ALA A 299 11.05 -19.86 -17.07
CA ALA A 299 10.82 -20.91 -18.06
C ALA A 299 9.68 -21.88 -17.67
N LEU A 300 9.33 -21.97 -16.38
CA LEU A 300 8.31 -22.91 -15.87
C LEU A 300 6.92 -22.29 -15.69
N VAL A 301 6.84 -20.97 -15.50
CA VAL A 301 5.60 -20.26 -15.15
C VAL A 301 4.87 -19.73 -16.38
N ASP A 302 3.58 -19.45 -16.24
CA ASP A 302 2.75 -18.88 -17.29
C ASP A 302 3.36 -17.56 -17.80
N HIS A 303 3.44 -17.40 -19.11
CA HIS A 303 3.99 -16.23 -19.82
C HIS A 303 5.44 -15.84 -19.43
N GLY A 304 6.11 -16.61 -18.58
CA GLY A 304 7.40 -16.24 -17.99
C GLY A 304 7.27 -15.12 -16.95
N GLU A 305 6.08 -14.87 -16.43
CA GLU A 305 5.84 -13.79 -15.51
C GLU A 305 6.08 -14.23 -14.06
N PHE A 306 7.10 -13.65 -13.43
CA PHE A 306 7.45 -13.87 -12.03
C PHE A 306 7.56 -12.54 -11.28
N LEU A 307 6.75 -12.37 -10.26
CA LEU A 307 6.82 -11.22 -9.36
C LEU A 307 7.69 -11.58 -8.15
N GLU A 308 8.99 -11.32 -8.26
CA GLU A 308 9.93 -11.54 -7.16
C GLU A 308 9.68 -10.59 -6.01
N VAL A 309 9.65 -11.11 -4.79
CA VAL A 309 9.50 -10.35 -3.55
C VAL A 309 10.85 -10.21 -2.86
N GLN A 310 11.22 -9.00 -2.48
CA GLN A 310 12.52 -8.69 -1.83
C GLN A 310 13.75 -9.14 -2.65
N PRO A 311 13.85 -8.83 -3.95
CA PRO A 311 14.97 -9.29 -4.79
C PRO A 311 16.33 -8.79 -4.29
N LEU A 312 16.37 -7.64 -3.63
CA LEU A 312 17.59 -7.01 -3.13
C LEU A 312 18.00 -7.47 -1.73
N PHE A 313 17.10 -8.12 -0.97
CA PHE A 313 17.37 -8.60 0.38
C PHE A 313 17.63 -10.10 0.39
N SER A 314 18.75 -10.53 0.96
CA SER A 314 19.17 -11.94 1.02
C SER A 314 18.92 -12.69 -0.30
N PRO A 315 19.62 -12.32 -1.37
CA PRO A 315 19.35 -12.84 -2.71
C PRO A 315 19.75 -14.32 -2.89
N SER A 316 20.37 -14.97 -1.89
CA SER A 316 20.64 -16.42 -1.90
C SER A 316 19.37 -17.27 -1.84
N ILE A 317 18.21 -16.66 -1.53
CA ILE A 317 16.88 -17.26 -1.64
C ILE A 317 15.95 -16.36 -2.44
N VAL A 318 15.27 -16.94 -3.41
CA VAL A 318 14.25 -16.32 -4.26
C VAL A 318 12.88 -16.65 -3.71
N VAL A 319 12.05 -15.65 -3.49
CA VAL A 319 10.63 -15.83 -3.15
C VAL A 319 9.80 -14.90 -4.02
N GLY A 320 8.61 -15.33 -4.44
CA GLY A 320 7.77 -14.52 -5.30
C GLY A 320 6.48 -15.20 -5.72
N PHE A 321 5.68 -14.50 -6.50
CA PHE A 321 4.41 -14.97 -7.02
C PHE A 321 4.51 -15.24 -8.52
N ALA A 322 3.83 -16.28 -8.97
CA ALA A 322 3.66 -16.63 -10.38
C ALA A 322 2.31 -17.30 -10.60
N CYS A 323 2.00 -17.62 -11.85
CA CYS A 323 0.86 -18.46 -12.20
C CYS A 323 1.31 -19.78 -12.86
N PHE A 324 0.58 -20.85 -12.57
CA PHE A 324 0.62 -22.10 -13.29
C PHE A 324 -0.78 -22.46 -13.78
N GLU A 325 -0.98 -22.55 -15.07
CA GLU A 325 -2.28 -22.78 -15.70
C GLU A 325 -3.37 -21.80 -15.18
N GLY A 326 -3.01 -20.53 -15.09
CA GLY A 326 -3.87 -19.46 -14.59
C GLY A 326 -4.14 -19.51 -13.09
N ARG A 327 -3.36 -20.24 -12.32
CA ARG A 327 -3.51 -20.37 -10.84
C ARG A 327 -2.33 -19.71 -10.14
N PRO A 328 -2.55 -18.66 -9.35
CA PRO A 328 -1.51 -18.05 -8.52
C PRO A 328 -0.90 -19.04 -7.54
N VAL A 329 0.42 -19.02 -7.45
CA VAL A 329 1.25 -19.78 -6.52
C VAL A 329 2.33 -18.89 -5.92
N GLY A 330 2.83 -19.27 -4.75
CA GLY A 330 4.07 -18.73 -4.22
C GLY A 330 5.23 -19.66 -4.54
N ILE A 331 6.36 -19.09 -4.95
CA ILE A 331 7.59 -19.84 -5.24
C ILE A 331 8.61 -19.52 -4.15
N VAL A 332 9.31 -20.55 -3.68
CA VAL A 332 10.44 -20.46 -2.76
C VAL A 332 11.58 -21.29 -3.33
N ALA A 333 12.71 -20.69 -3.65
CA ALA A 333 13.79 -21.37 -4.34
C ALA A 333 15.17 -20.91 -3.85
N ASN A 334 16.17 -21.81 -3.83
CA ASN A 334 17.57 -21.42 -3.66
C ASN A 334 18.04 -20.65 -4.90
N GLN A 335 18.99 -19.72 -4.71
CA GLN A 335 19.66 -19.04 -5.81
C GLN A 335 21.13 -19.49 -5.90
N PRO A 336 21.45 -20.48 -6.73
CA PRO A 336 22.79 -21.05 -6.80
C PRO A 336 23.90 -20.03 -7.18
N SER A 337 23.54 -19.00 -7.95
CA SER A 337 24.47 -17.94 -8.36
C SER A 337 24.89 -17.02 -7.21
N VAL A 338 24.20 -17.07 -6.07
CA VAL A 338 24.51 -16.24 -4.90
C VAL A 338 24.82 -17.13 -3.71
N ASP A 339 26.07 -17.02 -3.20
CA ASP A 339 26.57 -17.80 -2.05
C ASP A 339 26.27 -19.31 -2.14
N ALA A 340 26.27 -19.86 -3.38
CA ALA A 340 25.90 -21.24 -3.68
C ALA A 340 24.53 -21.64 -3.07
N GLY A 341 23.56 -20.75 -3.06
CA GLY A 341 22.20 -21.02 -2.54
C GLY A 341 22.13 -21.29 -1.04
N THR A 342 23.17 -20.94 -0.26
CA THR A 342 23.18 -21.19 1.18
C THR A 342 22.20 -20.29 1.93
N LEU A 343 21.52 -20.85 2.93
CA LEU A 343 20.56 -20.14 3.77
C LEU A 343 21.26 -19.60 5.02
N ASP A 344 21.39 -18.30 5.12
CA ASP A 344 21.73 -17.61 6.34
C ASP A 344 20.48 -17.28 7.17
N VAL A 345 20.63 -16.50 8.26
CA VAL A 345 19.51 -16.09 9.11
C VAL A 345 18.52 -15.24 8.34
N ASN A 346 19.00 -14.27 7.56
CA ASN A 346 18.15 -13.34 6.82
C ASN A 346 17.39 -14.05 5.71
N ALA A 347 18.05 -14.95 4.97
CA ALA A 347 17.41 -15.77 3.94
C ALA A 347 16.31 -16.67 4.55
N SER A 348 16.58 -17.25 5.72
CA SER A 348 15.59 -18.07 6.44
C SER A 348 14.39 -17.24 6.91
N GLU A 349 14.60 -16.04 7.43
CA GLU A 349 13.52 -15.13 7.85
C GLU A 349 12.70 -14.63 6.66
N LYS A 350 13.35 -14.26 5.53
CA LYS A 350 12.68 -13.90 4.28
C LYS A 350 11.75 -15.02 3.81
N ALA A 351 12.26 -16.24 3.70
CA ALA A 351 11.47 -17.39 3.29
C ALA A 351 10.34 -17.71 4.28
N ALA A 352 10.64 -17.72 5.59
CA ALA A 352 9.66 -18.04 6.63
C ALA A 352 8.48 -17.07 6.63
N ARG A 353 8.73 -15.76 6.54
CA ARG A 353 7.68 -14.74 6.46
C ARG A 353 6.82 -14.91 5.23
N PHE A 354 7.42 -15.18 4.07
CA PHE A 354 6.69 -15.40 2.84
C PHE A 354 5.82 -16.65 2.89
N VAL A 355 6.35 -17.78 3.39
CA VAL A 355 5.61 -19.03 3.58
C VAL A 355 4.44 -18.84 4.55
N GLN A 356 4.64 -18.14 5.67
CA GLN A 356 3.56 -17.82 6.62
C GLN A 356 2.42 -17.03 5.97
N PHE A 357 2.76 -16.05 5.11
CA PHE A 357 1.77 -15.30 4.36
C PHE A 357 0.98 -16.19 3.40
N LEU A 358 1.68 -17.03 2.62
CA LEU A 358 1.05 -17.94 1.68
C LEU A 358 0.09 -18.93 2.37
N ASP A 359 0.50 -19.48 3.51
CA ASP A 359 -0.32 -20.40 4.33
C ASP A 359 -1.58 -19.69 4.86
N ALA A 360 -1.42 -18.48 5.42
CA ALA A 360 -2.54 -17.69 5.95
C ALA A 360 -3.62 -17.38 4.90
N PHE A 361 -3.23 -17.26 3.64
CA PHE A 361 -4.14 -16.93 2.53
C PHE A 361 -4.42 -18.14 1.60
N GLY A 362 -3.96 -19.32 1.95
CA GLY A 362 -4.24 -20.56 1.20
C GLY A 362 -3.69 -20.54 -0.23
N ILE A 363 -2.56 -19.85 -0.45
CA ILE A 363 -1.86 -19.80 -1.73
C ILE A 363 -0.94 -21.03 -1.81
N PRO A 364 -1.03 -21.88 -2.86
CA PRO A 364 -0.15 -23.04 -3.00
C PRO A 364 1.32 -22.65 -3.08
N ILE A 365 2.21 -23.47 -2.52
CA ILE A 365 3.65 -23.25 -2.49
C ILE A 365 4.35 -24.24 -3.41
N ILE A 366 5.23 -23.73 -4.28
CA ILE A 366 6.16 -24.53 -5.06
C ILE A 366 7.57 -24.23 -4.55
N THR A 367 8.28 -25.30 -4.19
CA THR A 367 9.67 -25.18 -3.73
C THR A 367 10.61 -25.78 -4.77
N LEU A 368 11.60 -25.00 -5.20
CA LEU A 368 12.70 -25.44 -6.06
C LEU A 368 13.95 -25.49 -5.20
N VAL A 369 14.57 -26.64 -5.15
CA VAL A 369 15.71 -26.89 -4.26
C VAL A 369 16.91 -27.37 -5.08
N ASP A 370 18.04 -26.69 -4.87
CA ASP A 370 19.34 -27.08 -5.39
C ASP A 370 20.38 -27.05 -4.26
#